data_ea7116f74a7e7859529715f140a65a63
#
_entry.id   ea7116f74a7e7859529715f140a65a63
#
_cell.length_a   1.000
_cell.length_b   1.000
_cell.length_c   1.000
_cell.angle_alpha   90.00
_cell.angle_beta   90.00
_cell.angle_gamma   90.00
#
_symmetry.space_group_name_H-M   'P 1'
#
loop_
_entity.id
_entity.type
_entity.pdbx_description
1 polymer ?
#
loop_
_entity_poly.entity_id
_entity_poly.type
_entity_poly.pdbx_seq_one_letter_code
_entity_poly.pdbx_strand_id
1 'polypeptide(L)'
;EYTYDAKILRDYYLHQLEPLQNVKIRYNHNITGIEKLQDAYLVRTADNIEYQTGFLLNATYAGTNQILDMLDYDKFGIKYELCEIILCDVNELLHEYGFTVMDGPFFSIMPFGKTGLHSLTSVTFTPHTTSYEPLPTFACQARSDGYCSSTHLGNCNHCTAKPQSAFPYMANLARKYLKDEYVFTYRESLYSMKPILMSSEIDDSRPTVIRTYSTKPTFVGVLSGKINTVYDLDEVLNDGE
;
A
#
# COMPACT_ATOMS: atom_id res chain seq x y z
N GLU A 1 21.77 5.90 1.85
CA GLU A 1 20.34 5.77 2.15
C GLU A 1 20.14 5.08 3.49
N TYR A 2 19.09 5.47 4.21
CA TYR A 2 18.70 4.81 5.45
C TYR A 2 17.45 3.99 5.19
N THR A 3 17.41 2.77 5.71
CA THR A 3 16.21 1.96 5.77
C THR A 3 15.55 2.13 7.14
N TYR A 4 14.24 2.03 7.19
CA TYR A 4 13.48 2.06 8.43
C TYR A 4 12.63 0.79 8.55
N ASP A 5 12.31 0.42 9.80
CA ASP A 5 11.41 -0.69 10.06
C ASP A 5 9.98 -0.16 10.21
N ALA A 6 9.14 -0.47 9.24
CA ALA A 6 7.75 -0.03 9.22
C ALA A 6 6.93 -0.60 10.40
N LYS A 7 7.30 -1.76 10.94
CA LYS A 7 6.62 -2.35 12.11
C LYS A 7 6.92 -1.55 13.36
N ILE A 8 8.19 -1.16 13.57
CA ILE A 8 8.58 -0.33 14.71
C ILE A 8 7.86 1.03 14.64
N LEU A 9 7.79 1.63 13.44
CA LEU A 9 7.09 2.90 13.26
C LEU A 9 5.59 2.77 13.57
N ARG A 10 4.95 1.73 13.06
CA ARG A 10 3.55 1.41 13.37
C ARG A 10 3.33 1.24 14.87
N ASP A 11 4.15 0.44 15.53
CA ASP A 11 4.00 0.11 16.95
C ASP A 11 4.22 1.35 17.82
N TYR A 12 5.14 2.24 17.43
CA TYR A 12 5.33 3.53 18.06
C TYR A 12 4.04 4.37 18.04
N TYR A 13 3.42 4.55 16.87
CA TYR A 13 2.20 5.35 16.77
C TYR A 13 1.01 4.67 17.47
N LEU A 14 0.87 3.35 17.39
CA LEU A 14 -0.17 2.65 18.12
C LEU A 14 -0.05 2.89 19.63
N HIS A 15 1.17 2.81 20.17
CA HIS A 15 1.43 3.06 21.58
C HIS A 15 1.11 4.51 22.00
N GLN A 16 1.31 5.49 21.10
CA GLN A 16 0.91 6.88 21.35
C GLN A 16 -0.63 7.06 21.36
N LEU A 17 -1.36 6.27 20.60
CA LEU A 17 -2.82 6.35 20.49
C LEU A 17 -3.57 5.60 21.61
N GLU A 18 -2.99 4.52 22.16
CA GLU A 18 -3.61 3.69 23.20
C GLU A 18 -4.13 4.47 24.43
N PRO A 19 -3.39 5.44 25.01
CA PRO A 19 -3.84 6.16 26.18
C PRO A 19 -4.94 7.19 25.92
N LEU A 20 -5.23 7.49 24.62
CA LEU A 20 -6.20 8.52 24.24
C LEU A 20 -7.62 7.96 24.30
N GLN A 21 -8.40 8.38 25.32
CA GLN A 21 -9.78 7.89 25.54
C GLN A 21 -10.76 8.25 24.42
N ASN A 22 -10.46 9.28 23.64
CA ASN A 22 -11.26 9.73 22.50
C ASN A 22 -10.91 9.02 21.18
N VAL A 23 -9.89 8.16 21.18
CA VAL A 23 -9.47 7.38 20.01
C VAL A 23 -9.97 5.93 20.12
N LYS A 24 -10.60 5.43 19.05
CA LYS A 24 -11.04 4.03 18.94
C LYS A 24 -10.54 3.45 17.63
N ILE A 25 -9.60 2.51 17.71
CA ILE A 25 -9.10 1.78 16.55
C ILE A 25 -9.94 0.50 16.38
N ARG A 26 -10.48 0.30 15.18
CA ARG A 26 -11.27 -0.87 14.81
C ARG A 26 -10.61 -1.59 13.64
N TYR A 27 -10.22 -2.83 13.86
CA TYR A 27 -9.65 -3.71 12.82
C TYR A 27 -10.72 -4.64 12.26
N ASN A 28 -10.49 -5.14 11.05
CA ASN A 28 -11.38 -6.08 10.35
C ASN A 28 -12.81 -5.56 10.12
N HIS A 29 -12.98 -4.24 10.05
CA HIS A 29 -14.22 -3.60 9.70
C HIS A 29 -14.25 -3.28 8.21
N ASN A 30 -14.87 -4.16 7.42
CA ASN A 30 -15.07 -3.91 5.99
C ASN A 30 -16.21 -2.92 5.78
N ILE A 31 -15.91 -1.77 5.18
CA ILE A 31 -16.91 -0.77 4.80
C ILE A 31 -17.65 -1.31 3.57
N THR A 32 -18.98 -1.39 3.66
CA THR A 32 -19.85 -1.90 2.61
C THR A 32 -20.68 -0.82 1.94
N GLY A 33 -20.75 0.38 2.55
CA GLY A 33 -21.44 1.51 1.97
C GLY A 33 -21.23 2.78 2.76
N ILE A 34 -21.30 3.89 2.07
CA ILE A 34 -21.27 5.24 2.66
C ILE A 34 -22.38 6.05 2.02
N GLU A 35 -23.17 6.73 2.84
CA GLU A 35 -24.25 7.59 2.41
C GLU A 35 -24.02 9.01 2.94
N LYS A 36 -24.13 10.01 2.06
CA LYS A 36 -24.08 11.42 2.46
C LYS A 36 -25.46 11.87 2.90
N LEU A 37 -25.59 12.24 4.16
CA LEU A 37 -26.76 12.89 4.75
C LEU A 37 -26.59 14.42 4.69
N GLN A 38 -27.55 15.16 5.23
CA GLN A 38 -27.52 16.63 5.22
C GLN A 38 -26.28 17.20 5.94
N ASP A 39 -25.98 16.72 7.15
CA ASP A 39 -24.90 17.23 8.00
C ASP A 39 -23.92 16.13 8.45
N ALA A 40 -23.99 14.93 7.89
CA ALA A 40 -23.15 13.79 8.27
C ALA A 40 -22.97 12.79 7.14
N TYR A 41 -21.98 11.90 7.28
CA TYR A 41 -21.88 10.64 6.54
C TYR A 41 -22.35 9.49 7.42
N LEU A 42 -23.10 8.57 6.85
CA LEU A 42 -23.46 7.29 7.43
C LEU A 42 -22.59 6.22 6.80
N VAL A 43 -21.69 5.61 7.59
CA VAL A 43 -20.78 4.56 7.16
C VAL A 43 -21.28 3.21 7.65
N ARG A 44 -21.52 2.28 6.73
CA ARG A 44 -21.98 0.91 7.02
C ARG A 44 -20.87 -0.08 6.86
N THR A 45 -20.81 -1.07 7.72
CA THR A 45 -19.82 -2.14 7.72
C THR A 45 -20.47 -3.51 7.51
N ALA A 46 -19.66 -4.50 7.09
CA ALA A 46 -20.15 -5.86 6.79
C ALA A 46 -20.77 -6.59 8.00
N ASP A 47 -20.41 -6.20 9.23
CA ASP A 47 -20.95 -6.70 10.48
C ASP A 47 -22.22 -5.92 10.94
N ASN A 48 -22.81 -5.14 10.02
CA ASN A 48 -24.04 -4.35 10.23
C ASN A 48 -23.91 -3.26 11.31
N ILE A 49 -22.70 -2.75 11.54
CA ILE A 49 -22.50 -1.58 12.40
C ILE A 49 -22.60 -0.32 11.53
N GLU A 50 -23.26 0.70 12.06
CA GLU A 50 -23.38 2.01 11.44
C GLU A 50 -22.65 3.06 12.27
N TYR A 51 -21.89 3.91 11.58
CA TYR A 51 -21.20 5.06 12.16
C TYR A 51 -21.68 6.32 11.49
N GLN A 52 -21.97 7.35 12.28
CA GLN A 52 -22.34 8.66 11.77
C GLN A 52 -21.27 9.68 12.15
N THR A 53 -20.81 10.48 11.16
CA THR A 53 -19.76 11.46 11.37
C THR A 53 -19.93 12.70 10.49
N GLY A 54 -19.63 13.88 11.03
CA GLY A 54 -19.57 15.13 10.26
C GLY A 54 -18.26 15.31 9.48
N PHE A 55 -17.21 14.54 9.82
CA PHE A 55 -15.90 14.55 9.15
C PHE A 55 -15.49 13.12 8.80
N LEU A 56 -15.19 12.87 7.53
CA LEU A 56 -14.73 11.58 7.04
C LEU A 56 -13.43 11.74 6.25
N LEU A 57 -12.36 11.10 6.72
CA LEU A 57 -11.08 11.02 6.05
C LEU A 57 -10.91 9.65 5.39
N ASN A 58 -10.73 9.64 4.07
CA ASN A 58 -10.38 8.46 3.31
C ASN A 58 -8.86 8.41 3.08
N ALA A 59 -8.15 7.62 3.88
CA ALA A 59 -6.71 7.37 3.79
C ALA A 59 -6.42 5.88 3.55
N THR A 60 -7.23 5.22 2.71
CA THR A 60 -7.23 3.76 2.51
C THR A 60 -6.21 3.28 1.47
N TYR A 61 -5.31 4.16 1.00
CA TYR A 61 -4.21 3.85 0.07
C TYR A 61 -4.73 3.21 -1.24
N ALA A 62 -4.49 1.91 -1.45
CA ALA A 62 -4.96 1.20 -2.65
C ALA A 62 -6.49 1.09 -2.74
N GLY A 63 -7.21 1.24 -1.63
CA GLY A 63 -8.67 1.25 -1.55
C GLY A 63 -9.31 2.63 -1.74
N THR A 64 -8.53 3.69 -1.98
CA THR A 64 -9.05 5.05 -1.98
C THR A 64 -10.17 5.28 -3.00
N ASN A 65 -10.02 4.76 -4.22
CA ASN A 65 -11.03 4.89 -5.26
C ASN A 65 -12.29 4.04 -4.98
N GLN A 66 -12.16 2.95 -4.24
CA GLN A 66 -13.31 2.13 -3.83
C GLN A 66 -14.22 2.89 -2.86
N ILE A 67 -13.63 3.64 -1.94
CA ILE A 67 -14.38 4.51 -1.02
C ILE A 67 -15.02 5.69 -1.77
N LEU A 68 -14.30 6.29 -2.72
CA LEU A 68 -14.85 7.36 -3.57
C LEU A 68 -16.02 6.87 -4.45
N ASP A 69 -15.94 5.64 -4.94
CA ASP A 69 -16.99 5.01 -5.74
C ASP A 69 -18.31 4.86 -4.98
N MET A 70 -18.26 4.56 -3.68
CA MET A 70 -19.45 4.45 -2.83
C MET A 70 -20.24 5.77 -2.71
N LEU A 71 -19.59 6.91 -2.99
CA LEU A 71 -20.17 8.26 -2.90
C LEU A 71 -20.33 8.93 -4.27
N ASP A 72 -20.02 8.20 -5.35
CA ASP A 72 -20.00 8.75 -6.72
C ASP A 72 -19.09 9.99 -6.86
N TYR A 73 -17.99 10.02 -6.10
CA TYR A 73 -16.99 11.07 -6.18
C TYR A 73 -15.95 10.81 -7.25
N ASP A 74 -15.37 11.90 -7.79
CA ASP A 74 -14.27 11.84 -8.76
C ASP A 74 -13.10 11.03 -8.22
N LYS A 75 -12.71 9.98 -8.94
CA LYS A 75 -11.63 9.09 -8.56
C LYS A 75 -10.26 9.70 -8.88
N PHE A 76 -9.24 9.26 -8.17
CA PHE A 76 -7.87 9.54 -8.57
C PHE A 76 -7.52 8.73 -9.83
N GLY A 77 -6.77 9.33 -10.76
CA GLY A 77 -6.17 8.61 -11.88
C GLY A 77 -5.02 7.74 -11.37
N ILE A 78 -5.29 6.46 -11.11
CA ILE A 78 -4.34 5.52 -10.51
C ILE A 78 -4.03 4.39 -11.47
N LYS A 79 -2.73 4.09 -11.64
CA LYS A 79 -2.24 2.79 -12.08
C LYS A 79 -2.05 1.91 -10.86
N TYR A 80 -2.71 0.75 -10.84
CA TYR A 80 -2.56 -0.24 -9.78
C TYR A 80 -1.58 -1.33 -10.21
N GLU A 81 -0.60 -1.62 -9.38
CA GLU A 81 0.34 -2.72 -9.60
C GLU A 81 0.21 -3.75 -8.48
N LEU A 82 -0.02 -5.02 -8.84
CA LEU A 82 0.15 -6.13 -7.90
C LEU A 82 1.63 -6.45 -7.82
N CYS A 83 2.26 -6.04 -6.73
CA CYS A 83 3.70 -6.14 -6.50
C CYS A 83 4.06 -7.29 -5.56
N GLU A 84 5.24 -7.87 -5.79
CA GLU A 84 5.88 -8.82 -4.92
C GLU A 84 7.16 -8.23 -4.33
N ILE A 85 7.36 -8.39 -3.02
CA ILE A 85 8.63 -8.21 -2.33
C ILE A 85 9.06 -9.60 -1.87
N ILE A 86 10.23 -10.05 -2.33
CA ILE A 86 10.77 -11.35 -1.94
C ILE A 86 11.63 -11.17 -0.70
N LEU A 87 11.41 -11.98 0.32
CA LEU A 87 12.26 -12.06 1.49
C LEU A 87 13.25 -13.20 1.34
N CYS A 88 14.51 -12.91 1.62
CA CYS A 88 15.64 -13.81 1.49
C CYS A 88 16.38 -13.98 2.81
N ASP A 89 16.81 -15.20 3.10
CA ASP A 89 17.91 -15.46 4.01
C ASP A 89 19.23 -15.09 3.30
N VAL A 90 20.17 -14.51 4.01
CA VAL A 90 21.45 -14.05 3.48
C VAL A 90 22.61 -14.55 4.33
N ASN A 91 23.81 -14.68 3.73
CA ASN A 91 25.00 -15.01 4.49
C ASN A 91 25.57 -13.79 5.24
N GLU A 92 26.55 -14.02 6.12
CA GLU A 92 27.15 -12.96 6.95
C GLU A 92 27.75 -11.81 6.13
N LEU A 93 28.32 -12.09 4.94
CA LEU A 93 28.88 -11.07 4.08
C LEU A 93 27.86 -10.08 3.56
N LEU A 94 26.61 -10.51 3.39
CA LEU A 94 25.51 -9.66 2.88
C LEU A 94 24.68 -9.04 4.00
N HIS A 95 24.75 -9.59 5.21
CA HIS A 95 23.85 -9.26 6.31
C HIS A 95 23.82 -7.77 6.67
N GLU A 96 24.98 -7.10 6.65
CA GLU A 96 25.11 -5.68 7.04
C GLU A 96 24.93 -4.72 5.85
N TYR A 97 24.74 -5.23 4.64
CA TYR A 97 24.76 -4.42 3.44
C TYR A 97 23.48 -4.50 2.64
N GLY A 98 23.12 -3.36 2.04
CA GLY A 98 22.14 -3.28 0.98
C GLY A 98 22.81 -2.91 -0.34
N PHE A 99 22.39 -3.54 -1.43
CA PHE A 99 22.87 -3.26 -2.77
C PHE A 99 21.71 -2.81 -3.65
N THR A 100 21.90 -1.73 -4.38
CA THR A 100 21.01 -1.26 -5.42
C THR A 100 21.81 -1.01 -6.69
N VAL A 101 21.42 -1.66 -7.78
CA VAL A 101 21.94 -1.37 -9.12
C VAL A 101 21.03 -0.36 -9.77
N MET A 102 21.55 0.81 -10.15
CA MET A 102 20.75 1.96 -10.55
C MET A 102 20.72 2.22 -12.06
N ASP A 103 21.69 1.71 -12.83
CA ASP A 103 21.71 1.87 -14.28
C ASP A 103 21.48 0.54 -14.99
N GLY A 104 20.48 0.47 -15.85
CA GLY A 104 20.08 -0.75 -16.57
C GLY A 104 18.95 -1.50 -15.88
N PRO A 105 18.93 -2.83 -15.84
CA PRO A 105 17.90 -3.60 -15.18
C PRO A 105 18.03 -3.49 -13.66
N PHE A 106 17.35 -2.52 -13.08
CA PHE A 106 17.37 -2.23 -11.64
C PHE A 106 16.95 -3.41 -10.80
N PHE A 107 17.75 -3.71 -9.79
CA PHE A 107 17.32 -4.53 -8.66
C PHE A 107 17.88 -3.97 -7.36
N SER A 108 17.24 -4.31 -6.26
CA SER A 108 17.74 -4.01 -4.93
C SER A 108 17.66 -5.25 -4.07
N ILE A 109 18.70 -5.50 -3.28
CA ILE A 109 18.68 -6.43 -2.14
C ILE A 109 19.07 -5.62 -0.90
N MET A 110 18.14 -5.51 0.04
CA MET A 110 18.24 -4.58 1.16
C MET A 110 17.82 -5.24 2.47
N PRO A 111 18.42 -4.92 3.62
CA PRO A 111 17.91 -5.35 4.91
C PRO A 111 16.43 -5.02 5.06
N PHE A 112 15.63 -5.99 5.49
CA PHE A 112 14.19 -5.82 5.69
C PHE A 112 13.87 -5.55 7.15
N GLY A 113 13.93 -4.28 7.53
CA GLY A 113 13.77 -3.83 8.91
C GLY A 113 14.79 -4.52 9.82
N LYS A 114 14.35 -4.95 11.01
CA LYS A 114 15.14 -5.70 12.00
C LYS A 114 14.83 -7.20 12.01
N THR A 115 14.34 -7.73 10.88
CA THR A 115 13.93 -9.15 10.80
C THR A 115 15.11 -10.12 10.63
N GLY A 116 16.30 -9.62 10.27
CA GLY A 116 17.44 -10.44 9.84
C GLY A 116 17.33 -10.94 8.39
N LEU A 117 16.21 -10.66 7.72
CA LEU A 117 16.01 -10.99 6.30
C LEU A 117 16.37 -9.81 5.42
N HIS A 118 16.57 -10.09 4.12
CA HIS A 118 16.68 -9.07 3.09
C HIS A 118 15.51 -9.12 2.13
N SER A 119 15.06 -7.95 1.69
CA SER A 119 14.10 -7.84 0.59
C SER A 119 14.84 -7.84 -0.73
N LEU A 120 14.37 -8.63 -1.69
CA LEU A 120 14.81 -8.60 -3.08
C LEU A 120 13.68 -8.06 -3.95
N THR A 121 13.96 -7.00 -4.69
CA THR A 121 13.03 -6.35 -5.60
C THR A 121 13.70 -6.00 -6.92
N SER A 122 12.92 -5.84 -7.97
CA SER A 122 13.39 -5.43 -9.30
C SER A 122 12.31 -4.62 -10.00
N VAL A 123 12.69 -3.56 -10.68
CA VAL A 123 11.74 -2.75 -11.45
C VAL A 123 10.95 -3.59 -12.46
N THR A 124 11.63 -4.55 -13.10
CA THR A 124 11.03 -5.41 -14.14
C THR A 124 10.10 -6.49 -13.58
N PHE A 125 10.44 -7.11 -12.44
CA PHE A 125 9.78 -8.32 -11.97
C PHE A 125 8.97 -8.15 -10.68
N THR A 126 9.13 -7.04 -9.97
CA THR A 126 8.33 -6.72 -8.78
C THR A 126 6.84 -6.55 -9.13
N PRO A 127 6.45 -5.81 -10.20
CA PRO A 127 5.07 -5.82 -10.66
C PRO A 127 4.74 -7.11 -11.43
N HIS A 128 3.77 -7.88 -10.94
CA HIS A 128 3.25 -9.06 -11.63
C HIS A 128 2.19 -8.72 -12.66
N THR A 129 1.34 -7.77 -12.34
CA THR A 129 0.23 -7.34 -13.20
C THR A 129 -0.18 -5.92 -12.86
N THR A 130 -0.71 -5.23 -13.85
CA THR A 130 -1.07 -3.81 -13.78
C THR A 130 -2.51 -3.61 -14.21
N SER A 131 -3.21 -2.68 -13.57
CA SER A 131 -4.54 -2.23 -13.97
C SER A 131 -4.56 -0.71 -14.08
N TYR A 132 -5.14 -0.20 -15.16
CA TYR A 132 -5.37 1.24 -15.42
C TYR A 132 -6.85 1.61 -15.25
N GLU A 133 -7.68 0.66 -14.84
CA GLU A 133 -9.09 0.90 -14.61
C GLU A 133 -9.30 1.83 -13.39
N PRO A 134 -10.41 2.59 -13.37
CA PRO A 134 -10.72 3.48 -12.24
C PRO A 134 -10.78 2.76 -10.89
N LEU A 135 -11.18 1.49 -10.88
CA LEU A 135 -11.09 0.57 -9.74
C LEU A 135 -10.08 -0.53 -10.05
N PRO A 136 -9.35 -1.04 -9.02
CA PRO A 136 -8.32 -2.06 -9.23
C PRO A 136 -8.92 -3.36 -9.76
N THR A 137 -8.73 -3.63 -11.05
CA THR A 137 -9.32 -4.77 -11.77
C THR A 137 -8.22 -5.69 -12.30
N PHE A 138 -8.24 -6.96 -11.86
CA PHE A 138 -7.20 -7.95 -12.19
C PHE A 138 -7.80 -9.31 -12.53
N ALA A 139 -7.19 -10.03 -13.47
CA ALA A 139 -7.66 -11.36 -13.88
C ALA A 139 -7.64 -12.40 -12.73
N CYS A 140 -6.80 -12.21 -11.71
CA CYS A 140 -6.77 -13.09 -10.53
C CYS A 140 -8.05 -13.02 -9.68
N GLN A 141 -8.78 -11.89 -9.73
CA GLN A 141 -10.03 -11.72 -8.97
C GLN A 141 -11.09 -12.77 -9.36
N ALA A 142 -11.19 -13.12 -10.64
CA ALA A 142 -12.10 -14.16 -11.11
C ALA A 142 -11.80 -15.56 -10.53
N ARG A 143 -10.58 -15.78 -10.01
CA ARG A 143 -10.15 -17.05 -9.42
C ARG A 143 -10.03 -16.99 -7.89
N SER A 144 -10.48 -15.89 -7.28
CA SER A 144 -10.35 -15.67 -5.84
C SER A 144 -11.54 -16.17 -5.01
N ASP A 145 -12.51 -16.82 -5.65
CA ASP A 145 -13.75 -17.31 -5.02
C ASP A 145 -14.48 -16.22 -4.21
N GLY A 146 -14.51 -14.99 -4.75
CA GLY A 146 -15.15 -13.84 -4.10
C GLY A 146 -14.31 -13.17 -3.01
N TYR A 147 -13.10 -13.68 -2.72
CA TYR A 147 -12.22 -13.08 -1.71
C TYR A 147 -11.73 -11.68 -2.09
N CYS A 148 -11.61 -11.38 -3.38
CA CYS A 148 -11.14 -10.11 -3.91
C CYS A 148 -11.95 -9.71 -5.13
N SER A 149 -12.30 -8.42 -5.24
CA SER A 149 -12.97 -7.82 -6.39
C SER A 149 -12.44 -6.42 -6.66
N SER A 150 -12.89 -5.78 -7.73
CA SER A 150 -12.56 -4.37 -8.00
C SER A 150 -13.12 -3.42 -6.94
N THR A 151 -14.24 -3.77 -6.31
CA THR A 151 -14.87 -2.98 -5.24
C THR A 151 -14.44 -3.37 -3.83
N HIS A 152 -13.73 -4.50 -3.68
CA HIS A 152 -13.22 -4.98 -2.40
C HIS A 152 -11.88 -5.71 -2.58
N LEU A 153 -10.78 -5.06 -2.23
CA LEU A 153 -9.45 -5.68 -2.28
C LEU A 153 -9.21 -6.61 -1.09
N GLY A 154 -9.02 -7.89 -1.38
CA GLY A 154 -8.53 -8.85 -0.40
C GLY A 154 -7.02 -8.71 -0.15
N ASN A 155 -6.53 -9.29 0.95
CA ASN A 155 -5.11 -9.35 1.24
C ASN A 155 -4.42 -10.39 0.35
N CYS A 156 -3.60 -9.94 -0.60
CA CYS A 156 -2.93 -10.82 -1.57
C CYS A 156 -2.06 -11.91 -0.91
N ASN A 157 -1.54 -11.68 0.30
CA ASN A 157 -0.75 -12.68 1.02
C ASN A 157 -1.56 -13.92 1.43
N HIS A 158 -2.87 -13.76 1.62
CA HIS A 158 -3.81 -14.84 1.99
C HIS A 158 -4.67 -15.33 0.81
N CYS A 159 -4.54 -14.70 -0.37
CA CYS A 159 -5.32 -15.05 -1.54
C CYS A 159 -4.81 -16.33 -2.21
N THR A 160 -5.69 -17.27 -2.49
CA THR A 160 -5.36 -18.52 -3.21
C THR A 160 -5.02 -18.28 -4.69
N ALA A 161 -5.51 -17.16 -5.25
CA ALA A 161 -5.27 -16.75 -6.63
C ALA A 161 -4.03 -15.86 -6.82
N LYS A 162 -3.21 -15.67 -5.78
CA LYS A 162 -1.96 -14.89 -5.89
C LYS A 162 -1.02 -15.48 -6.94
N PRO A 163 -0.21 -14.68 -7.63
CA PRO A 163 0.72 -15.18 -8.64
C PRO A 163 1.82 -16.05 -8.02
N GLN A 164 2.46 -16.86 -8.85
CA GLN A 164 3.68 -17.55 -8.46
C GLN A 164 4.81 -16.54 -8.28
N SER A 165 5.73 -16.83 -7.36
CA SER A 165 6.86 -15.95 -7.09
C SER A 165 7.76 -15.76 -8.31
N ALA A 166 8.16 -14.52 -8.55
CA ALA A 166 9.17 -14.14 -9.54
C ALA A 166 10.60 -14.33 -9.03
N PHE A 167 10.82 -14.99 -7.88
CA PHE A 167 12.15 -15.22 -7.31
C PHE A 167 13.16 -15.76 -8.30
N PRO A 168 12.87 -16.79 -9.14
CA PRO A 168 13.87 -17.29 -10.09
C PRO A 168 14.41 -16.21 -11.05
N TYR A 169 13.53 -15.31 -11.49
CA TYR A 169 13.90 -14.22 -12.40
C TYR A 169 14.70 -13.12 -11.67
N MET A 170 14.22 -12.68 -10.50
CA MET A 170 14.91 -11.66 -9.70
C MET A 170 16.27 -12.17 -9.20
N ALA A 171 16.35 -13.43 -8.75
CA ALA A 171 17.59 -14.04 -8.31
C ALA A 171 18.61 -14.16 -9.46
N ASN A 172 18.18 -14.58 -10.65
CA ASN A 172 19.05 -14.63 -11.82
C ASN A 172 19.56 -13.25 -12.23
N LEU A 173 18.71 -12.22 -12.11
CA LEU A 173 19.13 -10.84 -12.36
C LEU A 173 20.18 -10.40 -11.34
N ALA A 174 19.93 -10.57 -10.05
CA ALA A 174 20.85 -10.16 -9.00
C ALA A 174 22.22 -10.87 -9.10
N ARG A 175 22.23 -12.17 -9.38
CA ARG A 175 23.46 -12.97 -9.56
C ARG A 175 24.35 -12.53 -10.72
N LYS A 176 23.83 -11.76 -11.69
CA LYS A 176 24.66 -11.18 -12.76
C LYS A 176 25.58 -10.06 -12.27
N TYR A 177 25.22 -9.42 -11.16
CA TYR A 177 25.92 -8.25 -10.61
C TYR A 177 26.61 -8.54 -9.29
N LEU A 178 26.11 -9.49 -8.52
CA LEU A 178 26.72 -9.91 -7.26
C LEU A 178 27.77 -10.99 -7.51
N LYS A 179 28.88 -10.93 -6.78
CA LYS A 179 29.89 -12.01 -6.77
C LYS A 179 29.30 -13.24 -6.06
N ASP A 180 29.83 -14.42 -6.40
CA ASP A 180 29.35 -15.71 -5.88
C ASP A 180 29.42 -15.82 -4.34
N GLU A 181 30.30 -15.05 -3.71
CA GLU A 181 30.43 -14.99 -2.25
C GLU A 181 29.23 -14.37 -1.53
N TYR A 182 28.42 -13.55 -2.23
CA TYR A 182 27.19 -12.95 -1.70
C TYR A 182 26.00 -13.88 -1.91
N VAL A 183 25.74 -14.73 -0.91
CA VAL A 183 24.72 -15.78 -0.99
C VAL A 183 23.41 -15.31 -0.40
N PHE A 184 22.34 -15.53 -1.16
CA PHE A 184 20.97 -15.32 -0.71
C PHE A 184 20.07 -16.47 -1.20
N THR A 185 19.09 -16.83 -0.39
CA THR A 185 18.13 -17.89 -0.69
C THR A 185 16.70 -17.43 -0.42
N TYR A 186 15.76 -17.97 -1.17
CA TYR A 186 14.35 -17.66 -1.02
C TYR A 186 13.82 -18.10 0.35
N ARG A 187 13.12 -17.19 1.03
CA ARG A 187 12.41 -17.47 2.26
C ARG A 187 10.90 -17.44 2.06
N GLU A 188 10.38 -16.31 1.62
CA GLU A 188 8.96 -16.10 1.37
C GLU A 188 8.72 -14.89 0.46
N SER A 189 7.49 -14.74 -0.01
CA SER A 189 7.06 -13.59 -0.79
C SER A 189 5.95 -12.83 -0.08
N LEU A 190 6.06 -11.52 -0.06
CA LEU A 190 5.03 -10.59 0.39
C LEU A 190 4.41 -9.92 -0.84
N TYR A 191 3.09 -9.98 -0.95
CA TYR A 191 2.35 -9.34 -2.03
C TYR A 191 1.57 -8.13 -1.52
N SER A 192 1.58 -7.06 -2.30
CA SER A 192 0.82 -5.85 -1.99
C SER A 192 0.31 -5.18 -3.26
N MET A 193 -0.79 -4.45 -3.12
CA MET A 193 -1.29 -3.56 -4.16
C MET A 193 -0.63 -2.20 -4.02
N LYS A 194 0.06 -1.74 -5.07
CA LYS A 194 0.72 -0.44 -5.13
C LYS A 194 -0.06 0.49 -6.05
N PRO A 195 -0.72 1.52 -5.53
CA PRO A 195 -1.30 2.58 -6.34
C PRO A 195 -0.21 3.58 -6.75
N ILE A 196 -0.19 3.94 -8.03
CA ILE A 196 0.71 4.94 -8.59
C ILE A 196 -0.15 5.98 -9.29
N LEU A 197 0.05 7.25 -8.96
CA LEU A 197 -0.65 8.34 -9.65
C LEU A 197 -0.19 8.39 -11.11
N MET A 198 -1.11 8.27 -12.08
CA MET A 198 -0.77 8.21 -13.50
C MET A 198 -0.03 9.46 -14.00
N SER A 199 -0.32 10.63 -13.44
CA SER A 199 0.39 11.87 -13.79
C SER A 199 1.87 11.86 -13.35
N SER A 200 2.27 10.97 -12.44
CA SER A 200 3.64 10.87 -11.91
C SER A 200 4.50 9.80 -12.61
N GLU A 201 3.97 9.13 -13.65
CA GLU A 201 4.74 8.12 -14.38
C GLU A 201 5.88 8.71 -15.20
N ILE A 202 5.78 9.99 -15.57
CA ILE A 202 6.75 10.67 -16.46
C ILE A 202 8.04 11.01 -15.69
N ASP A 203 7.92 11.38 -14.41
CA ASP A 203 9.02 11.92 -13.59
C ASP A 203 9.34 11.08 -12.35
N ASP A 204 8.66 9.93 -12.18
CA ASP A 204 8.72 9.08 -10.97
C ASP A 204 8.52 9.86 -9.67
N SER A 205 7.94 11.06 -9.74
CA SER A 205 7.48 11.77 -8.57
C SER A 205 6.39 10.92 -7.90
N ARG A 206 6.25 10.95 -6.65
CA ARG A 206 5.18 10.28 -5.90
C ARG A 206 4.66 11.26 -4.86
N PRO A 207 3.96 12.33 -5.32
CA PRO A 207 3.40 13.31 -4.40
C PRO A 207 2.29 12.67 -3.58
N THR A 208 2.14 13.13 -2.35
CA THR A 208 0.89 12.94 -1.62
C THR A 208 -0.14 13.91 -2.20
N VAL A 209 -1.30 13.40 -2.59
CA VAL A 209 -2.39 14.20 -3.13
C VAL A 209 -3.55 14.17 -2.16
N ILE A 210 -3.96 15.36 -1.73
CA ILE A 210 -5.08 15.58 -0.81
C ILE A 210 -6.17 16.32 -1.57
N ARG A 211 -7.42 15.84 -1.48
CA ARG A 211 -8.59 16.46 -2.11
C ARG A 211 -9.73 16.57 -1.12
N THR A 212 -10.26 17.78 -0.96
CA THR A 212 -11.53 18.00 -0.24
C THR A 212 -12.69 17.91 -1.23
N TYR A 213 -13.53 16.90 -1.08
CA TYR A 213 -14.69 16.65 -1.94
C TYR A 213 -15.96 17.32 -1.45
N SER A 214 -16.04 17.57 -0.15
CA SER A 214 -17.16 18.23 0.49
C SER A 214 -16.70 18.92 1.77
N THR A 215 -17.26 20.07 2.07
CA THR A 215 -16.97 20.84 3.29
C THR A 215 -18.08 20.74 4.34
N LYS A 216 -19.31 20.30 3.93
CA LYS A 216 -20.42 20.11 4.85
C LYS A 216 -21.35 18.99 4.35
N PRO A 217 -21.36 17.81 4.99
CA PRO A 217 -20.33 17.30 5.90
C PRO A 217 -18.95 17.19 5.21
N THR A 218 -17.87 17.25 5.97
CA THR A 218 -16.53 17.26 5.40
C THR A 218 -16.10 15.87 4.94
N PHE A 219 -15.59 15.78 3.70
CA PHE A 219 -14.96 14.58 3.17
C PHE A 219 -13.61 14.93 2.54
N VAL A 220 -12.58 14.31 3.04
CA VAL A 220 -11.20 14.46 2.53
C VAL A 220 -10.69 13.11 2.06
N GLY A 221 -10.19 13.05 0.82
CA GLY A 221 -9.52 11.88 0.25
C GLY A 221 -8.02 12.12 0.14
N VAL A 222 -7.22 11.13 0.55
CA VAL A 222 -5.76 11.16 0.49
C VAL A 222 -5.21 9.98 -0.28
N LEU A 223 -4.38 10.27 -1.28
CA LEU A 223 -3.52 9.29 -1.92
C LEU A 223 -2.07 9.58 -1.52
N SER A 224 -1.52 8.79 -0.61
CA SER A 224 -0.16 9.01 -0.11
C SER A 224 0.90 8.57 -1.12
N GLY A 225 1.95 9.37 -1.26
CA GLY A 225 3.08 9.11 -2.14
C GLY A 225 4.28 8.49 -1.43
N LYS A 226 4.90 9.21 -0.51
CA LYS A 226 6.12 8.81 0.21
C LYS A 226 6.00 9.08 1.70
N ILE A 227 6.76 8.36 2.51
CA ILE A 227 6.74 8.51 3.98
C ILE A 227 7.13 9.91 4.45
N ASN A 228 7.99 10.62 3.73
CA ASN A 228 8.42 11.97 4.08
C ASN A 228 7.33 13.05 3.91
N THR A 229 6.19 12.70 3.29
CA THR A 229 5.02 13.57 3.11
C THR A 229 3.88 13.24 4.07
N VAL A 230 4.16 12.51 5.15
CA VAL A 230 3.14 12.08 6.14
C VAL A 230 2.48 13.26 6.85
N TYR A 231 3.17 14.40 6.97
CA TYR A 231 2.67 15.62 7.62
C TYR A 231 1.95 16.59 6.68
N ASP A 232 1.92 16.33 5.36
CA ASP A 232 1.24 17.22 4.40
C ASP A 232 -0.26 17.34 4.70
N LEU A 233 -0.84 16.36 5.40
CA LEU A 233 -2.23 16.36 5.82
C LEU A 233 -2.54 17.36 6.95
N ASP A 234 -1.54 17.77 7.73
CA ASP A 234 -1.70 18.70 8.86
C ASP A 234 -2.24 20.06 8.40
N GLU A 235 -1.84 20.52 7.20
CA GLU A 235 -2.33 21.77 6.61
C GLU A 235 -3.86 21.73 6.41
N VAL A 236 -4.41 20.58 6.01
CA VAL A 236 -5.85 20.43 5.75
C VAL A 236 -6.65 20.18 7.03
N LEU A 237 -6.05 19.54 8.02
CA LEU A 237 -6.71 19.23 9.29
C LEU A 237 -6.78 20.43 10.22
N ASN A 238 -5.78 21.35 10.16
CA ASN A 238 -5.70 22.52 11.03
C ASN A 238 -6.52 23.72 10.51
N ASP A 239 -6.85 23.76 9.22
CA ASP A 239 -7.70 24.82 8.63
C ASP A 239 -9.18 24.73 9.05
N GLY A 240 -9.54 23.78 9.90
CA GLY A 240 -10.90 23.52 10.38
C GLY A 240 -11.22 24.03 11.80
N GLU A 241 -10.31 24.75 12.45
CA GLU A 241 -10.53 25.38 13.75
C GLU A 241 -11.03 26.84 13.65
#